data_3495dc1fc28b0adf951767b74ab5bd94
#
_entry.id   3495dc1fc28b0adf951767b74ab5bd94
#
_cell.length_a   1.000
_cell.length_b   1.000
_cell.length_c   1.000
_cell.angle_alpha   90.00
_cell.angle_beta   90.00
_cell.angle_gamma   90.00
#
_symmetry.space_group_name_H-M   'P 1'
#
loop_
_entity.id
_entity.type
_entity.pdbx_description
1 polymer ?
#
loop_
_entity_poly.entity_id
_entity_poly.type
_entity_poly.pdbx_seq_one_letter_code
_entity_poly.pdbx_strand_id
1 'polypeptide(L)'
;MTNDQLAQSYLKMSNERMKALPLFYQNKAYAVVIREAQEIFELTLKGLLRFTGIDPPKWHDVGEIIKEYSNRFPDEISKEASRIIEISRWLRKERELSFYGDIDYVPTEIYREEDAKRAIEDATYIVQIVIKHFSNIK
;
A
#
# COMPACT_ATOMS: atom_id res chain seq x y z
N MET A 1 -15.75 17.29 8.15
CA MET A 1 -14.66 16.28 8.09
C MET A 1 -13.35 16.98 7.77
N THR A 2 -12.29 16.61 8.46
CA THR A 2 -10.96 17.18 8.23
C THR A 2 -10.08 16.18 7.48
N ASN A 3 -8.94 16.66 6.95
CA ASN A 3 -7.93 15.79 6.37
C ASN A 3 -7.44 14.74 7.38
N ASP A 4 -7.27 15.13 8.65
CA ASP A 4 -6.83 14.20 9.69
C ASP A 4 -7.86 13.11 9.95
N GLN A 5 -9.14 13.46 10.01
CA GLN A 5 -10.20 12.47 10.21
C GLN A 5 -10.25 11.48 9.04
N LEU A 6 -10.12 11.97 7.82
CA LEU A 6 -10.12 11.11 6.64
C LEU A 6 -8.88 10.22 6.61
N ALA A 7 -7.71 10.77 6.95
CA ALA A 7 -6.48 10.01 7.03
C ALA A 7 -6.56 8.91 8.09
N GLN A 8 -7.11 9.20 9.27
CA GLN A 8 -7.32 8.21 10.32
C GLN A 8 -8.24 7.09 9.83
N SER A 9 -9.29 7.44 9.09
CA SER A 9 -10.19 6.45 8.50
C SER A 9 -9.45 5.53 7.52
N TYR A 10 -8.60 6.10 6.68
CA TYR A 10 -7.81 5.31 5.74
C TYR A 10 -6.88 4.34 6.46
N LEU A 11 -6.22 4.79 7.51
CA LEU A 11 -5.33 3.92 8.30
C LEU A 11 -6.11 2.82 9.03
N LYS A 12 -7.27 3.15 9.54
CA LYS A 12 -8.14 2.15 10.18
C LYS A 12 -8.54 1.07 9.17
N MET A 13 -8.96 1.48 7.98
CA MET A 13 -9.33 0.53 6.92
C MET A 13 -8.13 -0.32 6.49
N SER A 14 -6.95 0.30 6.38
CA SER A 14 -5.73 -0.44 6.05
C SER A 14 -5.43 -1.53 7.09
N ASN A 15 -5.54 -1.20 8.38
CA ASN A 15 -5.34 -2.15 9.45
C ASN A 15 -6.35 -3.30 9.41
N GLU A 16 -7.60 -2.97 9.13
CA GLU A 16 -8.65 -3.98 9.02
C GLU A 16 -8.38 -4.93 7.85
N ARG A 17 -7.95 -4.40 6.71
CA ARG A 17 -7.60 -5.22 5.54
C ARG A 17 -6.38 -6.09 5.78
N MET A 18 -5.41 -5.60 6.56
CA MET A 18 -4.24 -6.39 6.91
C MET A 18 -4.60 -7.72 7.59
N LYS A 19 -5.70 -7.74 8.34
CA LYS A 19 -6.16 -8.94 9.05
C LYS A 19 -6.62 -10.05 8.09
N ALA A 20 -6.98 -9.71 6.88
CA ALA A 20 -7.42 -10.69 5.88
C ALA A 20 -6.26 -11.38 5.16
N LEU A 21 -5.09 -10.75 5.13
CA LEU A 21 -3.95 -11.30 4.39
C LEU A 21 -3.52 -12.70 4.86
N PRO A 22 -3.41 -12.98 6.18
CA PRO A 22 -3.06 -14.32 6.64
C PRO A 22 -4.02 -15.39 6.18
N LEU A 23 -5.31 -15.08 6.13
CA LEU A 23 -6.33 -16.03 5.68
C LEU A 23 -6.14 -16.37 4.21
N PHE A 24 -5.98 -15.38 3.36
CA PHE A 24 -5.72 -15.59 1.94
C PHE A 24 -4.42 -16.36 1.72
N TYR A 25 -3.39 -16.02 2.48
CA TYR A 25 -2.09 -16.68 2.40
C TYR A 25 -2.19 -18.17 2.79
N GLN A 26 -2.88 -18.47 3.89
CA GLN A 26 -3.07 -19.85 4.36
C GLN A 26 -3.84 -20.69 3.35
N ASN A 27 -4.78 -20.06 2.65
CA ASN A 27 -5.56 -20.73 1.60
C ASN A 27 -4.83 -20.80 0.26
N LYS A 28 -3.57 -20.37 0.22
CA LYS A 28 -2.75 -20.34 -0.99
C LYS A 28 -3.34 -19.44 -2.09
N ALA A 29 -4.12 -18.45 -1.69
CA ALA A 29 -4.74 -17.51 -2.62
C ALA A 29 -3.75 -16.36 -2.90
N TYR A 30 -2.62 -16.69 -3.51
CA TYR A 30 -1.49 -15.76 -3.64
C TYR A 30 -1.81 -14.54 -4.52
N ALA A 31 -2.53 -14.74 -5.60
CA ALA A 31 -2.96 -13.61 -6.45
C ALA A 31 -3.82 -12.63 -5.66
N VAL A 32 -4.72 -13.13 -4.81
CA VAL A 32 -5.58 -12.31 -3.97
C VAL A 32 -4.75 -11.56 -2.92
N VAL A 33 -3.74 -12.22 -2.36
CA VAL A 33 -2.82 -11.56 -1.43
C VAL A 33 -2.16 -10.34 -2.07
N ILE A 34 -1.65 -10.49 -3.29
CA ILE A 34 -0.98 -9.41 -4.01
C ILE A 34 -1.94 -8.26 -4.28
N ARG A 35 -3.14 -8.58 -4.75
CA ARG A 35 -4.16 -7.57 -5.02
C ARG A 35 -4.55 -6.79 -3.77
N GLU A 36 -4.79 -7.51 -2.66
CA GLU A 36 -5.15 -6.89 -1.38
C GLU A 36 -4.00 -6.05 -0.83
N ALA A 37 -2.77 -6.56 -0.91
CA ALA A 37 -1.58 -5.82 -0.47
C ALA A 37 -1.44 -4.49 -1.23
N GLN A 38 -1.70 -4.50 -2.53
CA GLN A 38 -1.65 -3.29 -3.35
C GLN A 38 -2.70 -2.27 -2.87
N GLU A 39 -3.91 -2.71 -2.59
CA GLU A 39 -4.97 -1.84 -2.08
C GLU A 39 -4.58 -1.24 -0.72
N ILE A 40 -4.03 -2.06 0.18
CA ILE A 40 -3.57 -1.61 1.50
C ILE A 40 -2.46 -0.56 1.34
N PHE A 41 -1.49 -0.84 0.49
CA PHE A 41 -0.35 0.06 0.28
C PHE A 41 -0.82 1.42 -0.24
N GLU A 42 -1.66 1.41 -1.25
CA GLU A 42 -2.16 2.65 -1.85
C GLU A 42 -3.03 3.45 -0.87
N LEU A 43 -3.91 2.77 -0.13
CA LEU A 43 -4.77 3.41 0.86
C LEU A 43 -3.94 4.05 1.97
N THR A 44 -2.88 3.38 2.41
CA THR A 44 -1.98 3.89 3.45
C THR A 44 -1.22 5.12 2.96
N LEU A 45 -0.74 5.11 1.71
CA LEU A 45 -0.09 6.28 1.13
C LEU A 45 -1.04 7.46 1.00
N LYS A 46 -2.28 7.21 0.63
CA LYS A 46 -3.28 8.27 0.58
C LYS A 46 -3.52 8.85 1.97
N GLY A 47 -3.51 8.02 2.99
CA GLY A 47 -3.57 8.49 4.38
C GLY A 47 -2.38 9.38 4.73
N LEU A 48 -1.19 8.97 4.34
CA LEU A 48 0.02 9.77 4.55
C LEU A 48 -0.10 11.15 3.89
N LEU A 49 -0.57 11.20 2.65
CA LEU A 49 -0.74 12.47 1.95
C LEU A 49 -1.75 13.36 2.67
N ARG A 50 -2.86 12.80 3.12
CA ARG A 50 -3.88 13.56 3.86
C ARG A 50 -3.33 14.13 5.17
N PHE A 51 -2.50 13.37 5.89
CA PHE A 51 -1.86 13.86 7.11
C PHE A 51 -0.96 15.06 6.85
N THR A 52 -0.33 15.11 5.68
CA THR A 52 0.57 16.21 5.32
C THR A 52 -0.16 17.33 4.58
N GLY A 53 -1.48 17.25 4.44
CA GLY A 53 -2.28 18.27 3.78
C GLY A 53 -2.23 18.23 2.27
N ILE A 54 -1.85 17.10 1.69
CA ILE A 54 -1.78 16.91 0.24
C ILE A 54 -2.97 16.09 -0.20
N ASP A 55 -3.74 16.59 -1.17
CA ASP A 55 -4.87 15.85 -1.71
C ASP A 55 -4.35 14.69 -2.58
N PRO A 56 -4.77 13.44 -2.28
CA PRO A 56 -4.34 12.32 -3.09
C PRO A 56 -4.86 12.43 -4.52
N PRO A 57 -4.03 12.16 -5.53
CA PRO A 57 -4.48 12.21 -6.91
C PRO A 57 -5.40 11.03 -7.23
N LYS A 58 -6.38 11.27 -8.09
CA LYS A 58 -7.29 10.20 -8.53
C LYS A 58 -6.68 9.34 -9.64
N TRP A 59 -5.90 9.95 -10.50
CA TRP A 59 -5.46 9.35 -11.76
C TRP A 59 -3.95 9.14 -11.86
N HIS A 60 -3.20 9.61 -10.88
CA HIS A 60 -1.75 9.53 -10.89
C HIS A 60 -1.25 8.47 -9.91
N ASP A 61 -0.07 7.95 -10.18
CA ASP A 61 0.61 7.05 -9.28
C ASP A 61 0.92 7.79 -7.97
N VAL A 62 0.43 7.26 -6.85
CA VAL A 62 0.68 7.85 -5.54
C VAL A 62 2.18 7.89 -5.24
N GLY A 63 2.96 6.90 -5.70
CA GLY A 63 4.40 6.87 -5.53
C GLY A 63 5.09 8.10 -6.13
N GLU A 64 4.65 8.57 -7.29
CA GLU A 64 5.23 9.76 -7.91
C GLU A 64 4.95 11.01 -7.06
N ILE A 65 3.77 11.09 -6.44
CA ILE A 65 3.44 12.20 -5.55
C ILE A 65 4.32 12.17 -4.29
N ILE A 66 4.61 10.99 -3.76
CA ILE A 66 5.53 10.84 -2.63
C ILE A 66 6.91 11.41 -2.97
N LYS A 67 7.39 11.14 -4.17
CA LYS A 67 8.67 11.70 -4.64
C LYS A 67 8.63 13.22 -4.70
N GLU A 68 7.58 13.77 -5.30
CA GLU A 68 7.42 15.21 -5.50
C GLU A 68 7.39 15.99 -4.17
N TYR A 69 6.70 15.42 -3.17
CA TYR A 69 6.50 16.10 -1.89
C TYR A 69 7.31 15.51 -0.74
N SER A 70 8.37 14.75 -1.05
CA SER A 70 9.15 14.04 -0.02
C SER A 70 9.70 14.96 1.08
N ASN A 71 10.00 16.20 0.77
CA ASN A 71 10.51 17.17 1.73
C ASN A 71 9.46 17.66 2.74
N ARG A 72 8.19 17.32 2.52
CA ARG A 72 7.09 17.68 3.44
C ARG A 72 6.79 16.61 4.47
N PHE A 73 7.39 15.44 4.34
CA PHE A 73 7.16 14.33 5.26
C PHE A 73 8.18 14.35 6.40
N PRO A 74 7.86 13.70 7.54
CA PRO A 74 8.86 13.49 8.59
C PRO A 74 10.11 12.81 8.03
N ASP A 75 11.28 13.11 8.61
CA ASP A 75 12.55 12.59 8.11
C ASP A 75 12.56 11.07 8.00
N GLU A 76 11.95 10.37 8.96
CA GLU A 76 11.91 8.90 8.96
C GLU A 76 11.14 8.34 7.77
N ILE A 77 10.18 9.09 7.24
CA ILE A 77 9.45 8.70 6.03
C ILE A 77 10.18 9.19 4.79
N SER A 78 10.66 10.43 4.82
CA SER A 78 11.36 11.05 3.70
C SER A 78 12.57 10.22 3.27
N LYS A 79 13.37 9.73 4.21
CA LYS A 79 14.53 8.89 3.91
C LYS A 79 14.17 7.53 3.31
N GLU A 80 12.92 7.09 3.47
CA GLU A 80 12.41 5.83 2.92
C GLU A 80 11.68 6.03 1.59
N ALA A 81 11.66 7.25 1.06
CA ALA A 81 10.88 7.57 -0.14
C ALA A 81 11.24 6.67 -1.32
N SER A 82 12.52 6.40 -1.56
CA SER A 82 12.96 5.54 -2.67
C SER A 82 12.39 4.13 -2.56
N ARG A 83 12.40 3.57 -1.36
CA ARG A 83 11.84 2.24 -1.09
C ARG A 83 10.32 2.24 -1.28
N ILE A 84 9.65 3.26 -0.77
CA ILE A 84 8.20 3.40 -0.89
C ILE A 84 7.80 3.45 -2.37
N ILE A 85 8.52 4.25 -3.16
CA ILE A 85 8.27 4.39 -4.59
C ILE A 85 8.48 3.07 -5.32
N GLU A 86 9.55 2.35 -5.00
CA GLU A 86 9.86 1.06 -5.61
C GLU A 86 8.76 0.04 -5.32
N ILE A 87 8.31 -0.04 -4.07
CA ILE A 87 7.22 -0.95 -3.69
C ILE A 87 5.93 -0.58 -4.42
N SER A 88 5.61 0.71 -4.48
CA SER A 88 4.42 1.18 -5.17
C SER A 88 4.43 0.75 -6.64
N ARG A 89 5.59 0.85 -7.30
CA ARG A 89 5.72 0.48 -8.70
C ARG A 89 5.44 -1.01 -8.93
N TRP A 90 6.07 -1.88 -8.14
CA TRP A 90 5.89 -3.31 -8.39
C TRP A 90 4.48 -3.77 -8.07
N LEU A 91 3.86 -3.24 -7.01
CA LEU A 91 2.49 -3.59 -6.66
C LEU A 91 1.50 -3.09 -7.72
N ARG A 92 1.69 -1.89 -8.23
CA ARG A 92 0.82 -1.36 -9.28
C ARG A 92 0.97 -2.15 -10.58
N LYS A 93 2.19 -2.54 -10.91
CA LYS A 93 2.45 -3.38 -12.09
C LYS A 93 1.69 -4.71 -11.98
N GLU A 94 1.67 -5.33 -10.80
CA GLU A 94 1.02 -6.61 -10.59
C GLU A 94 -0.50 -6.51 -10.38
N ARG A 95 -1.02 -5.31 -10.19
CA ARG A 95 -2.43 -5.10 -9.87
C ARG A 95 -3.38 -5.73 -10.89
N GLU A 96 -3.19 -5.40 -12.15
CA GLU A 96 -4.05 -5.91 -13.23
C GLU A 96 -3.86 -7.42 -13.42
N LEU A 97 -2.60 -7.87 -13.43
CA LEU A 97 -2.27 -9.26 -13.62
C LEU A 97 -2.78 -10.15 -12.49
N SER A 98 -2.72 -9.67 -11.24
CA SER A 98 -3.18 -10.44 -10.09
C SER A 98 -4.70 -10.52 -9.99
N PHE A 99 -5.41 -9.57 -10.59
CA PHE A 99 -6.86 -9.53 -10.55
C PHE A 99 -7.49 -10.20 -11.76
N TYR A 100 -7.09 -9.80 -12.95
CA TYR A 100 -7.70 -10.27 -14.21
C TYR A 100 -6.82 -11.22 -14.99
N GLY A 101 -5.50 -11.07 -14.89
CA GLY A 101 -4.58 -11.81 -15.73
C GLY A 101 -4.54 -11.28 -17.16
N ASP A 102 -4.03 -12.12 -18.04
CA ASP A 102 -3.96 -11.88 -19.47
C ASP A 102 -3.90 -13.25 -20.15
N ILE A 103 -3.91 -13.28 -21.47
CA ILE A 103 -3.91 -14.52 -22.26
C ILE A 103 -2.81 -15.50 -21.81
N ASP A 104 -1.59 -14.97 -21.59
CA ASP A 104 -0.46 -15.79 -21.15
C ASP A 104 -0.22 -15.76 -19.64
N TYR A 105 -1.14 -15.14 -18.88
CA TYR A 105 -0.99 -14.94 -17.44
C TYR A 105 -2.27 -15.28 -16.71
N VAL A 106 -2.32 -16.50 -16.19
CA VAL A 106 -3.44 -16.93 -15.33
C VAL A 106 -3.04 -16.66 -13.88
N PRO A 107 -3.71 -15.71 -13.19
CA PRO A 107 -3.26 -15.27 -11.85
C PRO A 107 -3.06 -16.41 -10.86
N THR A 108 -3.96 -17.38 -10.84
CA THR A 108 -3.89 -18.51 -9.91
C THR A 108 -2.73 -19.47 -10.20
N GLU A 109 -2.10 -19.35 -11.37
CA GLU A 109 -1.01 -20.25 -11.77
C GLU A 109 0.37 -19.59 -11.70
N ILE A 110 0.42 -18.26 -11.75
CA ILE A 110 1.68 -17.50 -11.86
C ILE A 110 2.27 -17.13 -10.52
N TYR A 111 1.41 -16.67 -9.60
CA TYR A 111 1.88 -16.14 -8.34
C TYR A 111 2.19 -17.27 -7.36
N ARG A 112 3.36 -17.17 -6.73
CA ARG A 112 3.89 -18.17 -5.82
C ARG A 112 3.89 -17.63 -4.38
N GLU A 113 4.21 -18.52 -3.46
CA GLU A 113 4.28 -18.18 -2.05
C GLU A 113 5.24 -17.01 -1.78
N GLU A 114 6.41 -16.99 -2.42
CA GLU A 114 7.38 -15.92 -2.22
C GLU A 114 6.87 -14.56 -2.69
N ASP A 115 6.05 -14.52 -3.75
CA ASP A 115 5.43 -13.28 -4.21
C ASP A 115 4.44 -12.74 -3.17
N ALA A 116 3.64 -13.64 -2.61
CA ALA A 116 2.68 -13.28 -1.57
C ALA A 116 3.38 -12.83 -0.30
N LYS A 117 4.45 -13.51 0.11
CA LYS A 117 5.25 -13.11 1.27
C LYS A 117 5.81 -11.70 1.09
N ARG A 118 6.38 -11.42 -0.08
CA ARG A 118 6.92 -10.10 -0.40
C ARG A 118 5.83 -9.05 -0.29
N ALA A 119 4.65 -9.33 -0.85
CA ALA A 119 3.54 -8.37 -0.82
C ALA A 119 3.09 -8.10 0.61
N ILE A 120 2.98 -9.12 1.45
CA ILE A 120 2.61 -8.96 2.86
C ILE A 120 3.66 -8.15 3.61
N GLU A 121 4.93 -8.45 3.42
CA GLU A 121 6.03 -7.71 4.05
C GLU A 121 5.99 -6.23 3.66
N ASP A 122 5.79 -5.94 2.40
CA ASP A 122 5.75 -4.57 1.91
C ASP A 122 4.53 -3.82 2.42
N ALA A 123 3.35 -4.46 2.44
CA ALA A 123 2.15 -3.86 3.02
C ALA A 123 2.33 -3.59 4.51
N THR A 124 2.88 -4.55 5.24
CA THR A 124 3.17 -4.41 6.67
C THR A 124 4.12 -3.25 6.93
N TYR A 125 5.19 -3.16 6.14
CA TYR A 125 6.17 -2.10 6.26
C TYR A 125 5.53 -0.70 6.15
N ILE A 126 4.73 -0.46 5.11
CA ILE A 126 4.16 0.87 4.91
C ILE A 126 3.13 1.21 5.99
N VAL A 127 2.30 0.26 6.37
CA VAL A 127 1.31 0.48 7.42
C VAL A 127 2.01 0.84 8.73
N GLN A 128 3.03 0.10 9.10
CA GLN A 128 3.75 0.34 10.36
C GLN A 128 4.45 1.69 10.37
N ILE A 129 5.12 2.07 9.29
CA ILE A 129 5.87 3.33 9.26
C ILE A 129 4.94 4.54 9.31
N VAL A 130 3.79 4.47 8.63
CA VAL A 130 2.82 5.57 8.65
C VAL A 130 2.11 5.66 9.99
N ILE A 131 1.66 4.53 10.53
CA ILE A 131 0.99 4.52 11.83
C ILE A 131 1.91 5.03 12.94
N LYS A 132 3.16 4.60 12.93
CA LYS A 132 4.15 5.04 13.92
C LYS A 132 4.26 6.56 14.00
N HIS A 133 4.19 7.23 12.86
CA HIS A 133 4.42 8.67 12.81
C HIS A 133 3.15 9.50 12.93
N PHE A 134 1.98 8.94 12.65
CA PHE A 134 0.75 9.73 12.59
C PHE A 134 -0.39 9.29 13.50
N SER A 135 -0.42 8.04 13.93
CA SER A 135 -1.53 7.56 14.76
C SER A 135 -1.57 8.20 16.14
N ASN A 136 -0.46 8.74 16.61
CA ASN A 136 -0.35 9.37 17.92
C ASN A 136 -0.60 10.88 17.91
N ILE A 137 -0.87 11.43 16.72
CA ILE A 137 -1.15 12.86 16.57
C ILE A 137 -2.65 13.06 16.71
N LYS A 138 -3.11 13.23 17.92
CA LYS A 138 -4.54 13.48 18.17
C LYS A 138 -4.71 14.62 19.12
#